data_59234472b7b8c4ca02f0917f7198e228
#
_entry.id   59234472b7b8c4ca02f0917f7198e228
#
_cell.length_a   1.000
_cell.length_b   1.000
_cell.length_c   1.000
_cell.angle_alpha   90.00
_cell.angle_beta   90.00
_cell.angle_gamma   90.00
#
_symmetry.space_group_name_H-M   'P 1'
#
loop_
_entity.id
_entity.type
_entity.pdbx_description
1 polymer ?
#
loop_
_entity_poly.entity_id
_entity_poly.type
_entity_poly.pdbx_seq_one_letter_code
_entity_poly.pdbx_strand_id
1 'polypeptide(L)'
;HYFKVTTTERNLLKKEIQKMFAGNNDLQVYKDFFIWSGKPEMFKTHKNRTLEYADLAPLAYLHVALEGLPAPSRIKHLLIDEMQDYSPIQYKMIQKLYSCRKTILGDACQSVNPYGSSTAEMIQKAFVTGKVMKLCKSYRSTFEISNFAQRIQANEDLEAIARHGDAPTVLSFKNPEEELSAISGIITTFKKSNYKSLGIICKTEVQAQEITERLKSHTDH
;
A
#
# COMPACT_ATOMS: atom_id res chain seq x y z
N HIS A 1 18.39 11.76 53.54
CA HIS A 1 19.70 11.42 52.96
C HIS A 1 19.52 11.18 51.46
N TYR A 2 19.94 12.16 50.66
CA TYR A 2 19.99 11.96 49.19
C TYR A 2 21.33 11.25 48.87
N PHE A 3 21.25 10.03 48.35
CA PHE A 3 22.41 9.35 47.81
C PHE A 3 22.87 10.07 46.54
N LYS A 4 24.04 10.70 46.57
CA LYS A 4 24.70 11.24 45.37
C LYS A 4 25.39 10.08 44.64
N VAL A 5 24.80 9.62 43.57
CA VAL A 5 25.45 8.64 42.69
C VAL A 5 26.54 9.34 41.90
N THR A 6 27.75 8.83 41.95
CA THR A 6 28.89 9.35 41.17
C THR A 6 28.71 9.04 39.69
N THR A 7 29.39 9.78 38.81
CA THR A 7 29.35 9.57 37.37
C THR A 7 29.77 8.16 36.99
N THR A 8 30.73 7.57 37.71
CA THR A 8 31.22 6.20 37.51
C THR A 8 30.14 5.17 37.85
N GLU A 9 29.48 5.35 39.01
CA GLU A 9 28.37 4.44 39.41
C GLU A 9 27.19 4.54 38.49
N ARG A 10 26.86 5.76 38.01
CA ARG A 10 25.79 5.97 37.01
C ARG A 10 26.10 5.25 35.70
N ASN A 11 27.36 5.31 35.22
CA ASN A 11 27.77 4.64 34.01
C ASN A 11 27.76 3.11 34.15
N LEU A 12 28.20 2.62 35.34
CA LEU A 12 28.16 1.19 35.65
C LEU A 12 26.71 0.69 35.70
N LEU A 13 25.83 1.38 36.40
CA LEU A 13 24.41 1.07 36.51
C LEU A 13 23.73 1.09 35.14
N LYS A 14 24.02 2.10 34.31
CA LYS A 14 23.50 2.16 32.93
C LYS A 14 23.95 0.96 32.09
N LYS A 15 25.22 0.54 32.25
CA LYS A 15 25.76 -0.63 31.53
C LYS A 15 25.11 -1.93 32.00
N GLU A 16 24.86 -2.11 33.29
CA GLU A 16 24.17 -3.29 33.82
C GLU A 16 22.69 -3.31 33.44
N ILE A 17 22.00 -2.17 33.47
CA ILE A 17 20.63 -2.04 32.99
C ILE A 17 20.56 -2.38 31.50
N GLN A 18 21.51 -1.90 30.68
CA GLN A 18 21.54 -2.22 29.24
C GLN A 18 21.72 -3.71 28.98
N LYS A 19 22.43 -4.46 29.82
CA LYS A 19 22.56 -5.91 29.71
C LYS A 19 21.25 -6.68 30.00
N MET A 20 20.35 -6.05 30.76
CA MET A 20 19.05 -6.64 31.10
C MET A 20 18.06 -6.59 29.91
N PHE A 21 18.34 -5.78 28.90
CA PHE A 21 17.50 -5.67 27.70
C PHE A 21 18.11 -6.54 26.58
N ALA A 22 17.30 -7.39 25.97
CA ALA A 22 17.70 -8.39 24.97
C ALA A 22 18.18 -7.79 23.64
N GLY A 23 18.16 -6.47 23.45
CA GLY A 23 18.63 -5.83 22.22
C GLY A 23 18.93 -4.35 22.42
N ASN A 24 19.99 -3.87 21.78
CA ASN A 24 20.41 -2.47 21.84
C ASN A 24 19.75 -1.59 20.76
N ASN A 25 19.02 -2.18 19.83
CA ASN A 25 18.28 -1.46 18.80
C ASN A 25 17.18 -2.35 18.19
N ASP A 26 16.17 -1.71 17.61
CA ASP A 26 14.99 -2.35 17.06
C ASP A 26 15.32 -3.37 15.98
N LEU A 27 16.34 -3.09 15.15
CA LEU A 27 16.76 -4.00 14.08
C LEU A 27 17.31 -5.32 14.64
N GLN A 28 18.04 -5.28 15.77
CA GLN A 28 18.52 -6.49 16.41
C GLN A 28 17.36 -7.30 17.00
N VAL A 29 16.44 -6.65 17.71
CA VAL A 29 15.24 -7.30 18.25
C VAL A 29 14.41 -7.94 17.12
N TYR A 30 14.30 -7.25 15.98
CA TYR A 30 13.59 -7.75 14.82
C TYR A 30 14.26 -8.98 14.21
N LYS A 31 15.58 -9.00 14.10
CA LYS A 31 16.35 -10.19 13.68
C LYS A 31 16.17 -11.37 14.64
N ASP A 32 16.29 -11.08 15.93
CA ASP A 32 16.17 -12.11 16.97
C ASP A 32 14.77 -12.75 16.96
N PHE A 33 13.74 -11.99 16.61
CA PHE A 33 12.39 -12.52 16.39
C PHE A 33 12.34 -13.59 15.29
N PHE A 34 13.02 -13.40 14.15
CA PHE A 34 13.05 -14.42 13.09
C PHE A 34 13.84 -15.66 13.52
N ILE A 35 14.92 -15.49 14.27
CA ILE A 35 15.67 -16.61 14.86
C ILE A 35 14.77 -17.38 15.85
N TRP A 36 14.10 -16.67 16.76
CA TRP A 36 13.20 -17.27 17.73
C TRP A 36 12.00 -17.97 17.08
N SER A 37 11.47 -17.42 15.99
CA SER A 37 10.36 -18.02 15.25
C SER A 37 10.77 -19.24 14.40
N GLY A 38 12.05 -19.59 14.37
CA GLY A 38 12.59 -20.68 13.56
C GLY A 38 12.64 -20.41 12.06
N LYS A 39 12.58 -19.13 11.66
CA LYS A 39 12.57 -18.70 10.25
C LYS A 39 13.61 -17.61 9.96
N PRO A 40 14.88 -17.80 10.33
CA PRO A 40 15.91 -16.77 10.18
C PRO A 40 16.13 -16.34 8.72
N GLU A 41 15.84 -17.22 7.76
CA GLU A 41 15.96 -16.97 6.32
C GLU A 41 14.95 -15.96 5.78
N MET A 42 13.88 -15.68 6.51
CA MET A 42 12.88 -14.68 6.12
C MET A 42 13.39 -13.25 6.26
N PHE A 43 14.37 -13.01 7.12
CA PHE A 43 14.97 -11.69 7.25
C PHE A 43 16.25 -11.58 6.40
N LYS A 44 16.21 -10.72 5.38
CA LYS A 44 17.34 -10.49 4.47
C LYS A 44 17.83 -9.07 4.57
N THR A 45 19.14 -8.92 4.76
CA THR A 45 19.81 -7.63 4.61
C THR A 45 20.53 -7.59 3.28
N HIS A 46 20.25 -6.58 2.47
CA HIS A 46 20.96 -6.33 1.22
C HIS A 46 22.28 -5.57 1.45
N LYS A 47 23.12 -5.50 0.41
CA LYS A 47 24.30 -4.64 0.41
C LYS A 47 23.90 -3.21 0.78
N ASN A 48 24.74 -2.53 1.55
CA ASN A 48 24.48 -1.17 2.08
C ASN A 48 23.43 -1.07 3.20
N ARG A 49 23.13 -2.16 3.92
CA ARG A 49 22.15 -2.21 5.03
C ARG A 49 20.73 -1.79 4.63
N THR A 50 20.38 -1.93 3.36
CA THR A 50 19.01 -1.74 2.90
C THR A 50 18.12 -2.89 3.34
N LEU A 51 16.89 -2.56 3.72
CA LEU A 51 15.86 -3.53 4.14
C LEU A 51 14.90 -3.79 2.98
N GLU A 52 14.26 -4.94 2.99
CA GLU A 52 13.13 -5.18 2.10
C GLU A 52 11.95 -4.28 2.47
N TYR A 53 11.16 -3.88 1.46
CA TYR A 53 9.98 -3.05 1.69
C TYR A 53 9.00 -3.69 2.69
N ALA A 54 8.88 -5.02 2.66
CA ALA A 54 8.02 -5.79 3.55
C ALA A 54 8.41 -5.67 5.03
N ASP A 55 9.69 -5.39 5.35
CA ASP A 55 10.20 -5.26 6.71
C ASP A 55 9.96 -3.86 7.31
N LEU A 56 9.69 -2.85 6.48
CA LEU A 56 9.62 -1.46 6.96
C LEU A 56 8.47 -1.25 7.96
N ALA A 57 7.27 -1.73 7.63
CA ALA A 57 6.11 -1.55 8.50
C ALA A 57 6.20 -2.36 9.81
N PRO A 58 6.62 -3.64 9.80
CA PRO A 58 6.87 -4.39 11.02
C PRO A 58 7.95 -3.76 11.92
N LEU A 59 9.06 -3.30 11.34
CA LEU A 59 10.13 -2.67 12.09
C LEU A 59 9.67 -1.34 12.70
N ALA A 60 8.95 -0.51 11.94
CA ALA A 60 8.36 0.72 12.45
C ALA A 60 7.34 0.45 13.56
N TYR A 61 6.52 -0.60 13.43
CA TYR A 61 5.60 -1.00 14.50
C TYR A 61 6.35 -1.43 15.77
N LEU A 62 7.43 -2.20 15.62
CA LEU A 62 8.28 -2.61 16.73
C LEU A 62 8.88 -1.39 17.43
N HIS A 63 9.43 -0.42 16.68
CA HIS A 63 9.96 0.82 17.21
C HIS A 63 8.91 1.57 18.05
N VAL A 64 7.72 1.80 17.48
CA VAL A 64 6.61 2.45 18.18
C VAL A 64 6.17 1.65 19.44
N ALA A 65 6.28 0.32 19.37
CA ALA A 65 5.92 -0.53 20.50
C ALA A 65 6.92 -0.46 21.67
N LEU A 66 8.21 -0.35 21.36
CA LEU A 66 9.28 -0.31 22.35
C LEU A 66 9.53 1.10 22.92
N GLU A 67 9.59 2.10 22.06
CA GLU A 67 9.96 3.47 22.44
C GLU A 67 8.78 4.30 22.94
N GLY A 68 7.56 3.94 22.56
CA GLY A 68 6.38 4.68 22.98
C GLY A 68 6.35 6.11 22.43
N LEU A 69 6.18 6.26 21.12
CA LEU A 69 6.10 7.59 20.51
C LEU A 69 4.89 8.37 21.02
N PRO A 70 5.05 9.67 21.31
CA PRO A 70 3.93 10.51 21.71
C PRO A 70 2.93 10.63 20.58
N ALA A 71 1.67 10.26 20.85
CA ALA A 71 0.59 10.42 19.90
C ALA A 71 0.44 11.89 19.48
N PRO A 72 0.26 12.20 18.18
CA PRO A 72 0.05 13.58 17.73
C PRO A 72 -1.26 14.15 18.31
N SER A 73 -1.17 14.86 19.43
CA SER A 73 -2.34 15.37 20.18
C SER A 73 -3.18 16.39 19.40
N ARG A 74 -2.63 17.00 18.36
CA ARG A 74 -3.32 17.98 17.51
C ARG A 74 -4.27 17.36 16.50
N ILE A 75 -4.08 16.07 16.15
CA ILE A 75 -4.92 15.39 15.16
C ILE A 75 -6.19 14.91 15.85
N LYS A 76 -7.35 15.40 15.41
CA LYS A 76 -8.65 15.06 15.97
C LYS A 76 -9.41 14.00 15.17
N HIS A 77 -9.07 13.88 13.90
CA HIS A 77 -9.65 12.92 12.98
C HIS A 77 -8.60 12.51 11.94
N LEU A 78 -8.45 11.23 11.71
CA LEU A 78 -7.59 10.65 10.69
C LEU A 78 -8.48 10.09 9.58
N LEU A 79 -8.23 10.53 8.35
CA LEU A 79 -8.85 10.00 7.14
C LEU A 79 -7.83 9.12 6.42
N ILE A 80 -8.20 7.89 6.12
CA ILE A 80 -7.39 6.93 5.38
C ILE A 80 -8.17 6.58 4.12
N ASP A 81 -7.56 6.83 2.98
CA ASP A 81 -8.10 6.44 1.67
C ASP A 81 -7.36 5.21 1.14
N GLU A 82 -7.94 4.55 0.12
CA GLU A 82 -7.39 3.34 -0.50
C GLU A 82 -7.05 2.26 0.55
N MET A 83 -8.02 1.92 1.36
CA MET A 83 -7.86 1.00 2.50
C MET A 83 -7.19 -0.32 2.13
N GLN A 84 -7.40 -0.80 0.91
CA GLN A 84 -6.91 -2.08 0.41
C GLN A 84 -5.38 -2.11 0.22
N ASP A 85 -4.72 -0.95 0.16
CA ASP A 85 -3.27 -0.85 -0.04
C ASP A 85 -2.47 -1.03 1.26
N TYR A 86 -3.14 -0.91 2.41
CA TYR A 86 -2.50 -1.03 3.72
C TYR A 86 -2.50 -2.48 4.22
N SER A 87 -1.35 -2.93 4.70
CA SER A 87 -1.21 -4.23 5.36
C SER A 87 -1.80 -4.22 6.78
N PRO A 88 -2.15 -5.38 7.36
CA PRO A 88 -2.65 -5.48 8.73
C PRO A 88 -1.74 -4.85 9.77
N ILE A 89 -0.41 -4.95 9.59
CA ILE A 89 0.56 -4.37 10.53
C ILE A 89 0.58 -2.85 10.45
N GLN A 90 0.37 -2.25 9.26
CA GLN A 90 0.24 -0.81 9.11
C GLN A 90 -1.01 -0.30 9.84
N TYR A 91 -2.13 -1.00 9.78
CA TYR A 91 -3.31 -0.65 10.56
C TYR A 91 -3.07 -0.72 12.07
N LYS A 92 -2.35 -1.74 12.55
CA LYS A 92 -1.96 -1.83 13.96
C LYS A 92 -1.06 -0.68 14.39
N MET A 93 -0.13 -0.27 13.52
CA MET A 93 0.72 0.89 13.74
C MET A 93 -0.10 2.19 13.80
N ILE A 94 -1.01 2.39 12.85
CA ILE A 94 -1.92 3.55 12.82
C ILE A 94 -2.79 3.60 14.09
N GLN A 95 -3.32 2.46 14.53
CA GLN A 95 -4.10 2.38 15.76
C GLN A 95 -3.29 2.81 16.98
N LYS A 96 -2.03 2.39 17.04
CA LYS A 96 -1.13 2.70 18.15
C LYS A 96 -0.68 4.17 18.16
N LEU A 97 -0.41 4.74 16.98
CA LEU A 97 0.04 6.13 16.82
C LEU A 97 -1.08 7.16 16.99
N TYR A 98 -2.29 6.84 16.58
CA TYR A 98 -3.39 7.80 16.53
C TYR A 98 -4.56 7.32 17.39
N SER A 99 -4.79 7.97 18.52
CA SER A 99 -5.95 7.72 19.40
C SER A 99 -7.23 8.41 18.93
N CYS A 100 -7.16 9.33 17.95
CA CYS A 100 -8.28 10.10 17.44
C CYS A 100 -9.29 9.23 16.65
N ARG A 101 -10.44 9.83 16.32
CA ARG A 101 -11.44 9.22 15.42
C ARG A 101 -10.82 8.95 14.05
N LYS A 102 -11.28 7.88 13.40
CA LYS A 102 -10.78 7.47 12.09
C LYS A 102 -11.95 7.22 11.14
N THR A 103 -11.77 7.62 9.89
CA THR A 103 -12.61 7.20 8.76
C THR A 103 -11.70 6.51 7.77
N ILE A 104 -12.05 5.29 7.39
CA ILE A 104 -11.28 4.45 6.49
C ILE A 104 -12.14 4.21 5.26
N LEU A 105 -11.63 4.59 4.10
CA LEU A 105 -12.31 4.51 2.81
C LEU A 105 -11.52 3.61 1.87
N GLY A 106 -12.19 2.96 0.95
CA GLY A 106 -11.56 2.18 -0.10
C GLY A 106 -12.48 1.14 -0.71
N ASP A 107 -11.92 0.36 -1.61
CA ASP A 107 -12.64 -0.69 -2.33
C ASP A 107 -11.84 -2.00 -2.26
N ALA A 108 -12.37 -2.97 -1.55
CA ALA A 108 -11.73 -4.29 -1.40
C ALA A 108 -11.55 -5.02 -2.74
N CYS A 109 -12.38 -4.72 -3.74
CA CYS A 109 -12.29 -5.33 -5.07
C CYS A 109 -11.20 -4.71 -5.95
N GLN A 110 -10.58 -3.59 -5.54
CA GLN A 110 -9.48 -2.95 -6.26
C GLN A 110 -8.09 -3.28 -5.69
N SER A 111 -8.00 -4.24 -4.78
CA SER A 111 -6.72 -4.65 -4.20
C SER A 111 -5.83 -5.31 -5.24
N VAL A 112 -4.67 -4.71 -5.50
CA VAL A 112 -3.59 -5.26 -6.34
C VAL A 112 -2.39 -5.68 -5.50
N ASN A 113 -2.39 -5.34 -4.22
CA ASN A 113 -1.32 -5.69 -3.29
C ASN A 113 -1.64 -7.03 -2.60
N PRO A 114 -0.87 -8.09 -2.85
CA PRO A 114 -1.11 -9.40 -2.24
C PRO A 114 -0.94 -9.41 -0.71
N TYR A 115 -0.31 -8.38 -0.14
CA TYR A 115 -0.10 -8.21 1.30
C TYR A 115 -1.05 -7.18 1.92
N GLY A 116 -1.93 -6.58 1.13
CA GLY A 116 -2.91 -5.60 1.59
C GLY A 116 -4.01 -6.23 2.44
N SER A 117 -4.72 -5.40 3.18
CA SER A 117 -5.93 -5.80 3.90
C SER A 117 -7.11 -5.75 2.95
N SER A 118 -7.34 -6.85 2.25
CA SER A 118 -8.31 -6.91 1.17
C SER A 118 -9.78 -6.89 1.60
N THR A 119 -10.10 -6.97 2.88
CA THR A 119 -11.50 -6.97 3.33
C THR A 119 -11.77 -6.02 4.49
N ALA A 120 -12.99 -5.49 4.54
CA ALA A 120 -13.45 -4.66 5.65
C ALA A 120 -13.38 -5.41 7.00
N GLU A 121 -13.60 -6.72 7.00
CA GLU A 121 -13.55 -7.58 8.19
C GLU A 121 -12.12 -7.69 8.74
N MET A 122 -11.10 -7.75 7.88
CA MET A 122 -9.70 -7.74 8.32
C MET A 122 -9.34 -6.42 8.99
N ILE A 123 -9.81 -5.30 8.43
CA ILE A 123 -9.61 -3.97 9.00
C ILE A 123 -10.38 -3.83 10.31
N GLN A 124 -11.61 -4.34 10.38
CA GLN A 124 -12.43 -4.31 11.58
C GLN A 124 -11.79 -5.08 12.75
N LYS A 125 -11.03 -6.15 12.49
CA LYS A 125 -10.23 -6.83 13.52
C LYS A 125 -9.17 -5.91 14.16
N ALA A 126 -8.68 -4.93 13.42
CA ALA A 126 -7.80 -3.90 13.97
C ALA A 126 -8.57 -2.82 14.74
N PHE A 127 -9.81 -2.50 14.31
CA PHE A 127 -10.64 -1.42 14.87
C PHE A 127 -11.98 -1.96 15.37
N VAL A 128 -11.96 -2.68 16.50
CA VAL A 128 -13.09 -3.48 17.05
C VAL A 128 -14.38 -2.67 17.23
N THR A 129 -14.29 -1.36 17.51
CA THR A 129 -15.46 -0.48 17.69
C THR A 129 -15.93 0.19 16.40
N GLY A 130 -15.29 -0.10 15.27
CA GLY A 130 -15.62 0.49 13.99
C GLY A 130 -16.97 0.01 13.46
N LYS A 131 -17.69 0.93 12.77
CA LYS A 131 -18.88 0.60 11.98
C LYS A 131 -18.49 0.51 10.52
N VAL A 132 -18.89 -0.58 9.87
CA VAL A 132 -18.72 -0.76 8.43
C VAL A 132 -19.95 -0.24 7.71
N MET A 133 -19.76 0.56 6.68
CA MET A 133 -20.79 1.02 5.76
C MET A 133 -20.38 0.64 4.34
N LYS A 134 -21.28 0.02 3.60
CA LYS A 134 -21.08 -0.33 2.21
C LYS A 134 -21.75 0.71 1.31
N LEU A 135 -21.03 1.17 0.28
CA LEU A 135 -21.56 2.00 -0.78
C LEU A 135 -21.65 1.14 -2.04
N CYS A 136 -22.87 0.77 -2.41
CA CYS A 136 -23.11 -0.23 -3.45
C CYS A 136 -23.26 0.39 -4.86
N LYS A 137 -23.44 1.71 -4.99
CA LYS A 137 -23.64 2.37 -6.29
C LYS A 137 -22.37 2.97 -6.85
N SER A 138 -22.02 2.56 -8.07
CA SER A 138 -20.87 3.12 -8.80
C SER A 138 -21.32 4.28 -9.68
N TYR A 139 -20.91 5.50 -9.29
CA TYR A 139 -21.22 6.72 -10.07
C TYR A 139 -20.10 7.11 -11.04
N ARG A 140 -18.89 6.55 -10.90
CA ARG A 140 -17.72 6.90 -11.71
C ARG A 140 -17.79 6.26 -13.10
N SER A 141 -18.10 4.97 -13.16
CA SER A 141 -18.04 4.17 -14.37
C SER A 141 -19.39 4.08 -15.08
N THR A 142 -19.36 3.86 -16.40
CA THR A 142 -20.55 3.52 -17.17
C THR A 142 -21.02 2.10 -16.86
N PHE A 143 -22.24 1.77 -17.26
CA PHE A 143 -22.79 0.42 -17.11
C PHE A 143 -21.88 -0.63 -17.76
N GLU A 144 -21.41 -0.36 -18.99
CA GLU A 144 -20.56 -1.26 -19.77
C GLU A 144 -19.22 -1.51 -19.09
N ILE A 145 -18.58 -0.46 -18.54
CA ILE A 145 -17.32 -0.59 -17.79
C ILE A 145 -17.56 -1.39 -16.50
N SER A 146 -18.62 -1.08 -15.75
CA SER A 146 -18.95 -1.79 -14.52
C SER A 146 -19.24 -3.27 -14.80
N ASN A 147 -20.01 -3.57 -15.83
CA ASN A 147 -20.31 -4.95 -16.24
C ASN A 147 -19.06 -5.71 -16.71
N PHE A 148 -18.15 -5.05 -17.42
CA PHE A 148 -16.87 -5.64 -17.80
C PHE A 148 -16.01 -5.96 -16.58
N ALA A 149 -15.90 -5.02 -15.60
CA ALA A 149 -15.17 -5.22 -14.38
C ALA A 149 -15.71 -6.40 -13.54
N GLN A 150 -17.03 -6.56 -13.47
CA GLN A 150 -17.69 -7.69 -12.80
C GLN A 150 -17.31 -9.05 -13.40
N ARG A 151 -16.93 -9.11 -14.67
CA ARG A 151 -16.46 -10.36 -15.31
C ARG A 151 -15.03 -10.70 -14.91
N ILE A 152 -14.24 -9.73 -14.45
CA ILE A 152 -12.87 -9.93 -13.95
C ILE A 152 -12.93 -10.30 -12.48
N GLN A 153 -13.65 -9.50 -11.69
CA GLN A 153 -13.86 -9.73 -10.27
C GLN A 153 -15.31 -9.42 -9.90
N ALA A 154 -16.07 -10.46 -9.59
CA ALA A 154 -17.47 -10.32 -9.21
C ALA A 154 -17.60 -9.60 -7.86
N ASN A 155 -18.51 -8.64 -7.79
CA ASN A 155 -18.93 -7.96 -6.58
C ASN A 155 -20.47 -7.90 -6.59
N GLU A 156 -21.10 -8.82 -5.88
CA GLU A 156 -22.55 -8.96 -5.84
C GLU A 156 -23.25 -7.73 -5.23
N ASP A 157 -22.56 -6.97 -4.42
CA ASP A 157 -23.09 -5.77 -3.79
C ASP A 157 -23.09 -4.54 -4.74
N LEU A 158 -22.39 -4.60 -5.90
CA LEU A 158 -22.22 -3.44 -6.77
C LEU A 158 -23.40 -3.25 -7.72
N GLU A 159 -24.05 -2.10 -7.60
CA GLU A 159 -25.10 -1.64 -8.52
C GLU A 159 -24.50 -0.64 -9.52
N ALA A 160 -24.53 -0.98 -10.81
CA ALA A 160 -24.20 -0.03 -11.87
C ALA A 160 -25.35 0.97 -12.06
N ILE A 161 -25.01 2.25 -12.26
CA ILE A 161 -26.00 3.27 -12.63
C ILE A 161 -26.34 3.16 -14.12
N ALA A 162 -27.52 3.66 -14.50
CA ALA A 162 -27.99 3.70 -15.88
C ALA A 162 -27.30 4.81 -16.72
N ARG A 163 -25.96 4.91 -16.62
CA ARG A 163 -25.13 5.77 -17.46
C ARG A 163 -24.40 4.90 -18.46
N HIS A 164 -24.74 5.04 -19.74
CA HIS A 164 -24.18 4.24 -20.82
C HIS A 164 -23.00 4.91 -21.51
N GLY A 165 -22.09 4.14 -22.06
CA GLY A 165 -20.93 4.58 -22.83
C GLY A 165 -20.37 3.42 -23.67
N ASP A 166 -19.20 3.64 -24.24
CA ASP A 166 -18.56 2.61 -25.07
C ASP A 166 -18.18 1.38 -24.24
N ALA A 167 -18.37 0.19 -24.79
CA ALA A 167 -17.95 -1.04 -24.15
C ALA A 167 -16.43 -1.16 -24.15
N PRO A 168 -15.82 -1.62 -23.03
CA PRO A 168 -14.39 -1.95 -23.00
C PRO A 168 -14.03 -3.03 -24.03
N THR A 169 -12.92 -2.82 -24.73
CA THR A 169 -12.42 -3.74 -25.75
C THR A 169 -11.12 -4.38 -25.27
N VAL A 170 -11.00 -5.71 -25.45
CA VAL A 170 -9.77 -6.46 -25.20
C VAL A 170 -9.18 -6.84 -26.56
N LEU A 171 -7.94 -6.40 -26.79
CA LEU A 171 -7.19 -6.72 -28.00
C LEU A 171 -6.00 -7.61 -27.61
N SER A 172 -5.70 -8.61 -28.44
CA SER A 172 -4.55 -9.48 -28.28
C SER A 172 -3.69 -9.40 -29.53
N PHE A 173 -2.38 -9.26 -29.34
CA PHE A 173 -1.41 -9.12 -30.42
C PHE A 173 -0.42 -10.27 -30.41
N LYS A 174 0.15 -10.61 -31.57
CA LYS A 174 1.12 -11.70 -31.69
C LYS A 174 2.54 -11.26 -31.31
N ASN A 175 2.82 -9.98 -31.43
CA ASN A 175 4.13 -9.39 -31.17
C ASN A 175 4.00 -7.92 -30.71
N PRO A 176 5.05 -7.34 -30.11
CA PRO A 176 5.05 -5.97 -29.64
C PRO A 176 4.90 -4.91 -30.73
N GLU A 177 5.25 -5.22 -31.99
CA GLU A 177 5.13 -4.29 -33.11
C GLU A 177 3.66 -4.09 -33.51
N GLU A 178 2.87 -5.17 -33.53
CA GLU A 178 1.43 -5.09 -33.77
C GLU A 178 0.74 -4.30 -32.65
N GLU A 179 1.12 -4.51 -31.39
CA GLU A 179 0.61 -3.76 -30.25
C GLU A 179 0.91 -2.26 -30.38
N LEU A 180 2.15 -1.90 -30.71
CA LEU A 180 2.57 -0.51 -30.88
C LEU A 180 1.81 0.17 -32.03
N SER A 181 1.64 -0.53 -33.14
CA SER A 181 0.86 -0.05 -34.29
C SER A 181 -0.60 0.22 -33.91
N ALA A 182 -1.22 -0.66 -33.12
CA ALA A 182 -2.58 -0.48 -32.62
C ALA A 182 -2.68 0.72 -31.68
N ILE A 183 -1.70 0.91 -30.76
CA ILE A 183 -1.64 2.07 -29.87
C ILE A 183 -1.53 3.35 -30.69
N SER A 184 -0.67 3.37 -31.73
CA SER A 184 -0.51 4.52 -32.63
C SER A 184 -1.81 4.86 -33.36
N GLY A 185 -2.55 3.83 -33.78
CA GLY A 185 -3.88 3.99 -34.38
C GLY A 185 -4.90 4.59 -33.41
N ILE A 186 -4.90 4.15 -32.16
CA ILE A 186 -5.75 4.71 -31.09
C ILE A 186 -5.41 6.18 -30.85
N ILE A 187 -4.10 6.52 -30.75
CA ILE A 187 -3.64 7.91 -30.60
C ILE A 187 -4.12 8.77 -31.77
N THR A 188 -4.03 8.26 -33.00
CA THR A 188 -4.48 8.97 -34.18
C THR A 188 -5.99 9.22 -34.16
N THR A 189 -6.76 8.26 -33.74
CA THR A 189 -8.21 8.37 -33.55
C THR A 189 -8.55 9.36 -32.44
N PHE A 190 -7.83 9.31 -31.33
CA PHE A 190 -7.97 10.25 -30.23
C PHE A 190 -7.72 11.70 -30.67
N LYS A 191 -6.68 11.96 -31.47
CA LYS A 191 -6.38 13.32 -31.99
C LYS A 191 -7.52 13.91 -32.83
N LYS A 192 -8.39 13.05 -33.39
CA LYS A 192 -9.57 13.47 -34.19
C LYS A 192 -10.85 13.50 -33.36
N SER A 193 -10.79 13.07 -32.12
CA SER A 193 -11.94 13.00 -31.23
C SER A 193 -12.14 14.29 -30.41
N ASN A 194 -13.24 14.37 -29.69
CA ASN A 194 -13.52 15.45 -28.74
C ASN A 194 -12.95 15.19 -27.31
N TYR A 195 -12.24 14.08 -27.11
CA TYR A 195 -11.64 13.78 -25.83
C TYR A 195 -10.44 14.70 -25.54
N LYS A 196 -10.29 15.09 -24.28
CA LYS A 196 -9.25 16.05 -23.86
C LYS A 196 -7.95 15.39 -23.44
N SER A 197 -7.99 14.12 -23.04
CA SER A 197 -6.82 13.37 -22.57
C SER A 197 -6.92 11.91 -22.91
N LEU A 198 -5.79 11.30 -23.18
CA LEU A 198 -5.60 9.86 -23.39
C LEU A 198 -4.52 9.38 -22.42
N GLY A 199 -4.78 8.33 -21.67
CA GLY A 199 -3.79 7.70 -20.79
C GLY A 199 -3.41 6.32 -21.30
N ILE A 200 -2.13 5.99 -21.31
CA ILE A 200 -1.60 4.66 -21.56
C ILE A 200 -1.04 4.14 -20.23
N ILE A 201 -1.64 3.08 -19.69
CA ILE A 201 -1.27 2.49 -18.40
C ILE A 201 -0.50 1.21 -18.65
N CYS A 202 0.72 1.13 -18.12
CA CYS A 202 1.59 -0.02 -18.22
C CYS A 202 1.72 -0.71 -16.86
N LYS A 203 2.06 -2.00 -16.88
CA LYS A 203 2.24 -2.78 -15.66
C LYS A 203 3.48 -2.33 -14.86
N THR A 204 4.52 -1.84 -15.53
CA THR A 204 5.77 -1.40 -14.92
C THR A 204 6.25 -0.09 -15.52
N GLU A 205 7.07 0.64 -14.76
CA GLU A 205 7.72 1.87 -15.22
C GLU A 205 8.61 1.60 -16.46
N VAL A 206 9.32 0.48 -16.46
CA VAL A 206 10.17 0.08 -17.60
C VAL A 206 9.36 -0.04 -18.89
N GLN A 207 8.19 -0.70 -18.83
CA GLN A 207 7.29 -0.79 -19.98
C GLN A 207 6.78 0.59 -20.43
N ALA A 208 6.45 1.46 -19.47
CA ALA A 208 5.98 2.81 -19.79
C ALA A 208 7.06 3.64 -20.49
N GLN A 209 8.31 3.54 -20.05
CA GLN A 209 9.45 4.19 -20.68
C GLN A 209 9.68 3.65 -22.09
N GLU A 210 9.74 2.33 -22.27
CA GLU A 210 9.93 1.68 -23.56
C GLU A 210 8.86 2.08 -24.57
N ILE A 211 7.58 2.01 -24.19
CA ILE A 211 6.46 2.42 -25.07
C ILE A 211 6.57 3.90 -25.43
N THR A 212 6.95 4.75 -24.47
CA THR A 212 7.12 6.20 -24.70
C THR A 212 8.20 6.48 -25.72
N GLU A 213 9.36 5.82 -25.63
CA GLU A 213 10.46 5.98 -26.57
C GLU A 213 10.09 5.49 -27.97
N ARG A 214 9.46 4.33 -28.06
CA ARG A 214 9.00 3.76 -29.33
C ARG A 214 7.92 4.59 -30.02
N LEU A 215 6.99 5.18 -29.25
CA LEU A 215 5.98 6.08 -29.80
C LEU A 215 6.57 7.39 -30.31
N LYS A 216 7.60 7.96 -29.65
CA LYS A 216 8.31 9.15 -30.14
C LYS A 216 8.95 8.90 -31.50
N SER A 217 9.63 7.77 -31.66
CA SER A 217 10.26 7.41 -32.94
C SER A 217 9.27 7.16 -34.09
N HIS A 218 7.98 6.87 -33.77
CA HIS A 218 6.92 6.66 -34.75
C HIS A 218 6.15 7.96 -35.08
N THR A 219 6.24 8.99 -34.25
CA THR A 219 5.53 10.27 -34.47
C THR A 219 6.36 11.31 -35.18
N ASP A 220 7.67 11.11 -35.33
CA ASP A 220 8.60 11.99 -36.04
C ASP A 220 8.72 11.67 -37.55
N HIS A 221 7.82 10.85 -38.07
CA HIS A 221 7.58 10.58 -39.47
C HIS A 221 6.09 10.86 -39.79
#